data_3a729284ac0606d8f8f71def5f57a301
#
_entry.id   3a729284ac0606d8f8f71def5f57a301
#
_cell.length_a   1.000
_cell.length_b   1.000
_cell.length_c   1.000
_cell.angle_alpha   90.00
_cell.angle_beta   90.00
_cell.angle_gamma   90.00
#
_symmetry.space_group_name_H-M   'P 1'
#
loop_
_entity.id
_entity.type
_entity.pdbx_description
1 polymer ?
#
loop_
_entity_poly.entity_id
_entity_poly.type
_entity_poly.pdbx_seq_one_letter_code
_entity_poly.pdbx_strand_id
1 'polypeptide(L)'
;KYRDDKVSKEQLRRGRLKDSFKNFDIFYTTQKIDEIADSYIHELPFDNHLFDGALEILDYLILKYKLHIITNGFEEVQHKKLKNSGIDHYFSSVTTSEEVGVKKPNPKVFLTALQKANSKAADCIMIGDSLEADILGAKNIGMQTIFYNYRNESISQKIKTIDSLLEI
;
A
#
# COMPACT_ATOMS: atom_id res chain seq x y z
N LYS A 1 8.71 14.06 -4.36
CA LYS A 1 9.79 14.58 -3.46
C LYS A 1 10.21 13.56 -2.41
N TYR A 2 9.29 12.93 -1.67
CA TYR A 2 9.65 11.87 -0.71
C TYR A 2 10.01 10.56 -1.43
N ARG A 3 9.39 10.25 -2.58
CA ARG A 3 9.73 9.10 -3.42
C ARG A 3 11.16 9.16 -3.98
N ASP A 4 11.75 10.35 -4.01
CA ASP A 4 13.09 10.63 -4.57
C ASP A 4 14.10 10.98 -3.46
N ASP A 5 13.83 10.60 -2.20
CA ASP A 5 14.65 10.89 -1.00
C ASP A 5 14.99 12.38 -0.79
N LYS A 6 14.16 13.30 -1.34
CA LYS A 6 14.37 14.75 -1.24
C LYS A 6 13.82 15.38 0.05
N VAL A 7 13.06 14.62 0.84
CA VAL A 7 12.50 15.05 2.12
C VAL A 7 12.44 13.89 3.10
N SER A 8 12.67 14.14 4.39
CA SER A 8 12.55 13.12 5.43
C SER A 8 11.08 12.71 5.69
N LYS A 9 10.88 11.60 6.40
CA LYS A 9 9.56 11.12 6.87
C LYS A 9 8.82 12.22 7.66
N GLU A 10 9.52 12.90 8.56
CA GLU A 10 9.00 14.00 9.37
C GLU A 10 8.65 15.21 8.52
N GLN A 11 9.53 15.61 7.60
CA GLN A 11 9.27 16.70 6.68
C GLN A 11 8.06 16.43 5.79
N LEU A 12 7.87 15.18 5.37
CA LEU A 12 6.69 14.77 4.61
C LEU A 12 5.41 14.89 5.45
N ARG A 13 5.42 14.35 6.69
CA ARG A 13 4.28 14.43 7.61
C ARG A 13 3.87 15.87 7.89
N ARG A 14 4.84 16.69 8.29
CA ARG A 14 4.63 18.13 8.55
C ARG A 14 4.13 18.88 7.32
N GLY A 15 4.77 18.65 6.17
CA GLY A 15 4.40 19.32 4.92
C GLY A 15 2.96 19.03 4.51
N ARG A 16 2.55 17.76 4.55
CA ARG A 16 1.17 17.36 4.19
C ARG A 16 0.13 18.06 5.08
N LEU A 17 0.34 18.09 6.39
CA LEU A 17 -0.58 18.75 7.32
C LEU A 17 -0.59 20.26 7.11
N LYS A 18 0.59 20.90 6.97
CA LYS A 18 0.68 22.34 6.69
C LYS A 18 -0.03 22.71 5.39
N ASP A 19 0.17 21.94 4.33
CA ASP A 19 -0.48 22.18 3.04
C ASP A 19 -2.00 21.98 3.13
N SER A 20 -2.46 20.94 3.85
CA SER A 20 -3.89 20.72 4.07
C SER A 20 -4.53 21.86 4.84
N PHE A 21 -3.95 22.29 5.96
CA PHE A 21 -4.49 23.40 6.77
C PHE A 21 -4.45 24.73 6.04
N LYS A 22 -3.41 24.98 5.24
CA LYS A 22 -3.30 26.19 4.42
C LYS A 22 -4.47 26.34 3.43
N ASN A 23 -4.99 25.22 2.90
CA ASN A 23 -6.15 25.26 2.00
C ASN A 23 -7.45 25.72 2.69
N PHE A 24 -7.46 25.79 4.02
CA PHE A 24 -8.57 26.28 4.84
C PHE A 24 -8.23 27.57 5.59
N ASP A 25 -7.11 28.26 5.21
CA ASP A 25 -6.60 29.45 5.88
C ASP A 25 -6.30 29.26 7.38
N ILE A 26 -5.96 28.01 7.78
CA ILE A 26 -5.61 27.65 9.14
C ILE A 26 -4.09 27.54 9.27
N PHE A 27 -3.52 28.30 10.23
CA PHE A 27 -2.07 28.33 10.46
C PHE A 27 -1.76 27.89 11.90
N TYR A 28 -1.03 26.81 12.03
CA TYR A 28 -0.54 26.29 13.31
C TYR A 28 0.98 26.45 13.45
N THR A 29 1.44 26.53 14.68
CA THR A 29 2.88 26.45 15.00
C THR A 29 3.43 25.09 14.58
N THR A 30 4.75 25.02 14.40
CA THR A 30 5.41 23.75 14.06
C THR A 30 5.16 22.69 15.14
N GLN A 31 5.21 23.08 16.42
CA GLN A 31 4.91 22.19 17.54
C GLN A 31 3.49 21.61 17.43
N LYS A 32 2.48 22.43 17.15
CA LYS A 32 1.09 21.95 17.01
C LYS A 32 0.92 21.03 15.81
N ILE A 33 1.61 21.28 14.72
CA ILE A 33 1.64 20.38 13.56
C ILE A 33 2.25 19.02 13.93
N ASP A 34 3.31 18.98 14.75
CA ASP A 34 3.93 17.74 15.19
C ASP A 34 3.00 16.93 16.11
N GLU A 35 2.35 17.58 17.07
CA GLU A 35 1.34 16.96 17.94
C GLU A 35 0.20 16.32 17.10
N ILE A 36 -0.30 17.03 16.11
CA ILE A 36 -1.35 16.52 15.21
C ILE A 36 -0.82 15.36 14.36
N ALA A 37 0.41 15.46 13.86
CA ALA A 37 1.05 14.40 13.07
C ALA A 37 1.22 13.11 13.87
N ASP A 38 1.65 13.21 15.12
CA ASP A 38 1.85 12.08 16.01
C ASP A 38 0.50 11.44 16.39
N SER A 39 -0.50 12.25 16.76
CA SER A 39 -1.86 11.76 17.00
C SER A 39 -2.42 11.04 15.76
N TYR A 40 -2.27 11.61 14.57
CA TYR A 40 -2.74 10.98 13.34
C TYR A 40 -2.11 9.60 13.10
N ILE A 41 -0.78 9.48 13.29
CA ILE A 41 -0.09 8.19 13.12
C ILE A 41 -0.50 7.19 14.20
N HIS A 42 -0.77 7.66 15.41
CA HIS A 42 -1.25 6.82 16.50
C HIS A 42 -2.65 6.26 16.21
N GLU A 43 -3.57 7.11 15.75
CA GLU A 43 -4.96 6.74 15.51
C GLU A 43 -5.18 5.96 14.19
N LEU A 44 -4.33 6.21 13.18
CA LEU A 44 -4.48 5.63 11.84
C LEU A 44 -4.63 4.09 11.80
N PRO A 45 -4.03 3.30 12.69
CA PRO A 45 -4.19 1.84 12.71
C PRO A 45 -5.51 1.34 13.34
N PHE A 46 -6.32 2.20 13.97
CA PHE A 46 -7.50 1.77 14.73
C PHE A 46 -8.80 1.84 13.92
N ASP A 47 -8.88 2.76 12.97
CA ASP A 47 -10.04 2.88 12.08
C ASP A 47 -9.79 2.11 10.79
N ASN A 48 -10.02 0.80 10.84
CA ASN A 48 -9.73 -0.12 9.75
C ASN A 48 -11.01 -0.77 9.24
N HIS A 49 -11.54 -0.25 8.16
CA HIS A 49 -12.61 -0.88 7.42
C HIS A 49 -12.01 -1.70 6.27
N LEU A 50 -12.36 -2.99 6.22
CA LEU A 50 -12.06 -3.84 5.09
C LEU A 50 -13.06 -3.57 3.97
N PHE A 51 -12.62 -3.71 2.73
CA PHE A 51 -13.54 -3.71 1.59
C PHE A 51 -14.48 -4.93 1.66
N ASP A 52 -15.67 -4.77 1.10
CA ASP A 52 -16.63 -5.86 0.99
C ASP A 52 -16.01 -7.06 0.25
N GLY A 53 -16.24 -8.26 0.76
CA GLY A 53 -15.67 -9.49 0.24
C GLY A 53 -14.19 -9.73 0.60
N ALA A 54 -13.53 -8.84 1.36
CA ALA A 54 -12.09 -8.99 1.65
C ALA A 54 -11.79 -10.27 2.44
N LEU A 55 -12.56 -10.60 3.48
CA LEU A 55 -12.34 -11.82 4.25
C LEU A 55 -12.67 -13.07 3.44
N GLU A 56 -13.77 -13.05 2.70
CA GLU A 56 -14.21 -14.15 1.86
C GLU A 56 -13.15 -14.52 0.83
N ILE A 57 -12.56 -13.54 0.16
CA ILE A 57 -11.53 -13.80 -0.84
C ILE A 57 -10.20 -14.24 -0.20
N LEU A 58 -9.84 -13.71 0.96
CA LEU A 58 -8.65 -14.14 1.69
C LEU A 58 -8.77 -15.61 2.15
N ASP A 59 -9.92 -16.01 2.70
CA ASP A 59 -10.22 -17.39 3.08
C ASP A 59 -10.12 -18.35 1.89
N TYR A 60 -10.63 -17.95 0.73
CA TYR A 60 -10.54 -18.75 -0.48
C TYR A 60 -9.10 -18.85 -1.02
N LEU A 61 -8.38 -17.73 -1.06
CA LEU A 61 -7.05 -17.70 -1.66
C LEU A 61 -5.99 -18.41 -0.81
N ILE A 62 -6.05 -18.32 0.52
CA ILE A 62 -5.06 -18.94 1.41
C ILE A 62 -5.02 -20.47 1.27
N LEU A 63 -6.11 -21.08 0.83
CA LEU A 63 -6.18 -22.53 0.59
C LEU A 63 -5.38 -22.98 -0.65
N LYS A 64 -5.08 -22.05 -1.57
CA LYS A 64 -4.48 -22.35 -2.88
C LYS A 64 -3.16 -21.64 -3.12
N TYR A 65 -2.95 -20.49 -2.48
CA TYR A 65 -1.82 -19.59 -2.73
C TYR A 65 -1.16 -19.14 -1.43
N LYS A 66 0.10 -18.77 -1.53
CA LYS A 66 0.78 -18.01 -0.49
C LYS A 66 0.53 -16.53 -0.73
N LEU A 67 0.05 -15.85 0.29
CA LEU A 67 -0.30 -14.44 0.20
C LEU A 67 0.82 -13.58 0.81
N HIS A 68 1.09 -12.45 0.18
CA HIS A 68 2.12 -11.52 0.57
C HIS A 68 1.62 -10.09 0.38
N ILE A 69 2.11 -9.16 1.19
CA ILE A 69 1.79 -7.73 1.06
C ILE A 69 3.00 -6.96 0.57
N ILE A 70 2.77 -6.02 -0.36
CA ILE A 70 3.73 -5.01 -0.80
C ILE A 70 3.09 -3.64 -0.62
N THR A 71 3.65 -2.80 0.26
CA THR A 71 3.03 -1.51 0.61
C THR A 71 4.01 -0.34 0.59
N ASN A 72 3.52 0.84 0.18
CA ASN A 72 4.22 2.12 0.30
C ASN A 72 3.94 2.82 1.65
N GLY A 73 3.19 2.19 2.53
CA GLY A 73 2.93 2.69 3.88
C GLY A 73 4.12 2.56 4.82
N PHE A 74 4.04 3.27 5.94
CA PHE A 74 5.04 3.18 7.00
C PHE A 74 4.92 1.83 7.70
N GLU A 75 6.06 1.20 7.97
CA GLU A 75 6.14 -0.17 8.51
C GLU A 75 5.36 -0.32 9.81
N GLU A 76 5.60 0.56 10.77
CA GLU A 76 4.92 0.56 12.07
C GLU A 76 3.38 0.63 11.97
N VAL A 77 2.88 1.40 10.98
CA VAL A 77 1.44 1.56 10.75
C VAL A 77 0.88 0.32 10.06
N GLN A 78 1.57 -0.22 9.05
CA GLN A 78 1.05 -1.35 8.28
C GLN A 78 0.89 -2.62 9.11
N HIS A 79 1.88 -2.96 9.93
CA HIS A 79 1.78 -4.12 10.83
C HIS A 79 0.63 -3.97 11.84
N LYS A 80 0.48 -2.79 12.45
CA LYS A 80 -0.64 -2.51 13.35
C LYS A 80 -1.99 -2.60 12.63
N LYS A 81 -2.08 -2.05 11.40
CA LYS A 81 -3.31 -2.12 10.60
C LYS A 81 -3.72 -3.55 10.32
N LEU A 82 -2.82 -4.37 9.83
CA LEU A 82 -3.09 -5.79 9.53
C LEU A 82 -3.59 -6.53 10.78
N LYS A 83 -2.91 -6.34 11.91
CA LYS A 83 -3.28 -6.96 13.18
C LYS A 83 -4.64 -6.48 13.67
N ASN A 84 -4.89 -5.18 13.67
CA ASN A 84 -6.14 -4.60 14.15
C ASN A 84 -7.33 -4.94 13.23
N SER A 85 -7.06 -5.19 11.94
CA SER A 85 -8.07 -5.69 10.99
C SER A 85 -8.27 -7.21 11.07
N GLY A 86 -7.49 -7.92 11.89
CA GLY A 86 -7.58 -9.37 12.06
C GLY A 86 -7.15 -10.18 10.84
N ILE A 87 -6.39 -9.59 9.91
CA ILE A 87 -6.00 -10.22 8.64
C ILE A 87 -4.50 -10.52 8.53
N ASP A 88 -3.71 -10.25 9.55
CA ASP A 88 -2.27 -10.44 9.53
C ASP A 88 -1.87 -11.90 9.32
N HIS A 89 -2.66 -12.84 9.85
CA HIS A 89 -2.43 -14.29 9.76
C HIS A 89 -2.54 -14.87 8.34
N TYR A 90 -3.19 -14.16 7.40
CA TYR A 90 -3.27 -14.60 6.00
C TYR A 90 -1.96 -14.45 5.23
N PHE A 91 -1.08 -13.56 5.67
CA PHE A 91 0.08 -13.15 4.89
C PHE A 91 1.39 -13.73 5.40
N SER A 92 2.08 -14.47 4.52
CA SER A 92 3.37 -15.07 4.84
C SER A 92 4.50 -14.03 4.97
N SER A 93 4.37 -12.88 4.32
CA SER A 93 5.31 -11.76 4.47
C SER A 93 4.67 -10.41 4.13
N VAL A 94 5.24 -9.36 4.72
CA VAL A 94 4.95 -7.96 4.39
C VAL A 94 6.26 -7.33 3.92
N THR A 95 6.22 -6.65 2.78
CA THR A 95 7.33 -5.87 2.25
C THR A 95 6.94 -4.41 2.21
N THR A 96 7.59 -3.59 3.00
CA THR A 96 7.33 -2.16 3.08
C THR A 96 8.34 -1.37 2.26
N SER A 97 7.94 -0.23 1.72
CA SER A 97 8.87 0.68 1.05
C SER A 97 9.93 1.24 2.01
N GLU A 98 9.63 1.29 3.30
CA GLU A 98 10.54 1.77 4.33
C GLU A 98 11.70 0.78 4.54
N GLU A 99 11.39 -0.51 4.64
CA GLU A 99 12.39 -1.59 4.73
C GLU A 99 13.31 -1.62 3.49
N VAL A 100 12.74 -1.44 2.30
CA VAL A 100 13.50 -1.53 1.04
C VAL A 100 14.28 -0.26 0.72
N GLY A 101 13.90 0.87 1.33
CA GLY A 101 14.46 2.20 1.09
C GLY A 101 13.94 2.90 -0.16
N VAL A 102 13.04 2.28 -0.93
CA VAL A 102 12.42 2.88 -2.12
C VAL A 102 10.95 2.48 -2.21
N LYS A 103 10.14 3.25 -2.96
CA LYS A 103 8.69 3.04 -3.10
C LYS A 103 8.32 2.39 -4.42
N LYS A 104 7.19 1.65 -4.45
CA LYS A 104 6.54 1.29 -5.72
C LYS A 104 6.29 2.57 -6.54
N PRO A 105 6.52 2.58 -7.85
CA PRO A 105 6.76 1.45 -8.76
C PRO A 105 8.23 1.02 -8.93
N ASN A 106 9.16 1.42 -8.06
CA ASN A 106 10.56 1.01 -8.20
C ASN A 106 10.68 -0.53 -8.18
N PRO A 107 11.35 -1.15 -9.17
CA PRO A 107 11.48 -2.60 -9.29
C PRO A 107 12.04 -3.29 -8.05
N LYS A 108 12.93 -2.62 -7.30
CA LYS A 108 13.57 -3.16 -6.10
C LYS A 108 12.55 -3.63 -5.06
N VAL A 109 11.42 -2.92 -4.91
CA VAL A 109 10.37 -3.30 -3.94
C VAL A 109 9.75 -4.66 -4.28
N PHE A 110 9.43 -4.85 -5.56
CA PHE A 110 8.85 -6.10 -6.04
C PHE A 110 9.87 -7.24 -6.00
N LEU A 111 11.12 -6.99 -6.39
CA LEU A 111 12.19 -7.99 -6.34
C LEU A 111 12.46 -8.46 -4.91
N THR A 112 12.45 -7.54 -3.93
CA THR A 112 12.57 -7.90 -2.50
C THR A 112 11.40 -8.77 -2.05
N ALA A 113 10.16 -8.43 -2.47
CA ALA A 113 8.99 -9.23 -2.14
C ALA A 113 9.05 -10.63 -2.76
N LEU A 114 9.48 -10.76 -4.02
CA LEU A 114 9.70 -12.05 -4.68
C LEU A 114 10.77 -12.90 -3.98
N GLN A 115 11.85 -12.27 -3.52
CA GLN A 115 12.88 -12.95 -2.73
C GLN A 115 12.32 -13.48 -1.41
N LYS A 116 11.54 -12.68 -0.66
CA LYS A 116 10.87 -13.13 0.57
C LYS A 116 9.87 -14.25 0.30
N ALA A 117 9.15 -14.19 -0.81
CA ALA A 117 8.21 -15.21 -1.24
C ALA A 117 8.90 -16.49 -1.75
N ASN A 118 10.21 -16.44 -2.00
CA ASN A 118 10.96 -17.48 -2.70
C ASN A 118 10.29 -17.90 -4.02
N SER A 119 9.88 -16.91 -4.82
CA SER A 119 9.09 -17.11 -6.03
C SER A 119 9.65 -16.30 -7.20
N LYS A 120 9.28 -16.71 -8.42
CA LYS A 120 9.62 -15.98 -9.65
C LYS A 120 8.47 -15.04 -10.04
N ALA A 121 8.77 -13.96 -10.74
CA ALA A 121 7.76 -13.00 -11.17
C ALA A 121 6.65 -13.63 -12.02
N ALA A 122 6.99 -14.56 -12.90
CA ALA A 122 6.03 -15.25 -13.77
C ALA A 122 5.02 -16.12 -13.01
N ASP A 123 5.37 -16.57 -11.79
CA ASP A 123 4.54 -17.42 -10.94
C ASP A 123 3.69 -16.61 -9.93
N CYS A 124 3.75 -15.27 -10.02
CA CYS A 124 3.10 -14.36 -9.10
C CYS A 124 2.12 -13.42 -9.81
N ILE A 125 1.06 -13.08 -9.08
CA ILE A 125 0.07 -12.09 -9.50
C ILE A 125 0.11 -10.93 -8.51
N MET A 126 0.25 -9.70 -9.01
CA MET A 126 0.06 -8.49 -8.22
C MET A 126 -1.38 -8.00 -8.37
N ILE A 127 -2.05 -7.86 -7.23
CA ILE A 127 -3.39 -7.27 -7.14
C ILE A 127 -3.24 -5.94 -6.42
N GLY A 128 -3.73 -4.85 -6.99
CA GLY A 128 -3.58 -3.53 -6.38
C GLY A 128 -4.48 -2.47 -6.98
N ASP A 129 -4.63 -1.36 -6.26
CA ASP A 129 -5.53 -0.25 -6.58
C ASP A 129 -4.83 0.98 -7.20
N SER A 130 -3.52 0.92 -7.35
CA SER A 130 -2.75 1.97 -8.02
C SER A 130 -2.25 1.50 -9.37
N LEU A 131 -2.81 2.07 -10.45
CA LEU A 131 -2.39 1.73 -11.81
C LEU A 131 -0.88 1.89 -12.00
N GLU A 132 -0.31 3.03 -11.59
CA GLU A 132 1.12 3.32 -11.75
C GLU A 132 1.98 2.50 -10.79
N ALA A 133 1.66 2.59 -9.48
CA ALA A 133 2.54 2.04 -8.45
C ALA A 133 2.49 0.52 -8.39
N ASP A 134 1.31 -0.08 -8.49
CA ASP A 134 1.13 -1.52 -8.31
C ASP A 134 1.20 -2.25 -9.65
N ILE A 135 0.35 -1.85 -10.58
CA ILE A 135 0.10 -2.62 -11.81
C ILE A 135 1.24 -2.46 -12.80
N LEU A 136 1.57 -1.23 -13.18
CA LEU A 136 2.67 -0.99 -14.12
C LEU A 136 4.02 -1.34 -13.51
N GLY A 137 4.21 -1.07 -12.20
CA GLY A 137 5.43 -1.45 -11.48
C GLY A 137 5.67 -2.96 -11.49
N ALA A 138 4.67 -3.77 -11.16
CA ALA A 138 4.76 -5.23 -11.17
C ALA A 138 4.90 -5.80 -12.58
N LYS A 139 4.13 -5.26 -13.54
CA LYS A 139 4.20 -5.68 -14.95
C LYS A 139 5.59 -5.47 -15.55
N ASN A 140 6.26 -4.38 -15.18
CA ASN A 140 7.62 -4.07 -15.67
C ASN A 140 8.69 -5.09 -15.26
N ILE A 141 8.43 -5.90 -14.23
CA ILE A 141 9.32 -6.99 -13.80
C ILE A 141 8.79 -8.38 -14.19
N GLY A 142 7.74 -8.45 -15.00
CA GLY A 142 7.19 -9.70 -15.54
C GLY A 142 6.15 -10.41 -14.66
N MET A 143 5.59 -9.76 -13.65
CA MET A 143 4.46 -10.31 -12.90
C MET A 143 3.15 -10.21 -13.69
N GLN A 144 2.24 -11.13 -13.46
CA GLN A 144 0.84 -10.96 -13.84
C GLN A 144 0.19 -9.91 -12.94
N THR A 145 -0.84 -9.22 -13.44
CA THR A 145 -1.46 -8.12 -12.69
C THR A 145 -2.98 -8.13 -12.81
N ILE A 146 -3.65 -7.76 -11.71
CA ILE A 146 -5.09 -7.48 -11.66
C ILE A 146 -5.26 -6.11 -11.01
N PHE A 147 -5.90 -5.20 -11.73
CA PHE A 147 -6.19 -3.86 -11.21
C PHE A 147 -7.53 -3.86 -10.48
N TYR A 148 -7.51 -3.55 -9.18
CA TYR A 148 -8.71 -3.35 -8.37
C TYR A 148 -9.19 -1.90 -8.51
N ASN A 149 -10.14 -1.69 -9.40
CA ASN A 149 -10.61 -0.35 -9.82
C ASN A 149 -11.87 0.10 -9.07
N TYR A 150 -11.87 0.02 -7.75
CA TYR A 150 -13.03 0.41 -6.94
C TYR A 150 -13.42 1.89 -7.06
N ARG A 151 -12.55 2.72 -7.64
CA ARG A 151 -12.80 4.15 -7.89
C ARG A 151 -13.38 4.44 -9.27
N ASN A 152 -13.57 3.43 -10.10
CA ASN A 152 -14.04 3.57 -11.49
C ASN A 152 -13.18 4.53 -12.32
N GLU A 153 -11.86 4.45 -12.16
CA GLU A 153 -10.92 5.25 -12.96
C GLU A 153 -10.95 4.84 -14.43
N SER A 154 -10.92 5.83 -15.33
CA SER A 154 -10.83 5.57 -16.76
C SER A 154 -9.44 5.05 -17.13
N ILE A 155 -9.37 3.86 -17.73
CA ILE A 155 -8.11 3.22 -18.11
C ILE A 155 -8.02 3.16 -19.64
N SER A 156 -6.94 3.70 -20.19
CA SER A 156 -6.65 3.67 -21.63
C SER A 156 -5.94 2.39 -22.08
N GLN A 157 -5.44 1.58 -21.14
CA GLN A 157 -4.64 0.38 -21.42
C GLN A 157 -5.46 -0.90 -21.22
N LYS A 158 -5.14 -1.94 -22.00
CA LYS A 158 -5.74 -3.27 -21.82
C LYS A 158 -5.10 -3.96 -20.61
N ILE A 159 -5.76 -3.86 -19.46
CA ILE A 159 -5.35 -4.46 -18.18
C ILE A 159 -6.51 -5.26 -17.61
N LYS A 160 -6.22 -6.43 -17.03
CA LYS A 160 -7.25 -7.20 -16.30
C LYS A 160 -7.70 -6.36 -15.10
N THR A 161 -8.96 -5.99 -15.10
CA THR A 161 -9.56 -5.07 -14.12
C THR A 161 -10.75 -5.74 -13.46
N ILE A 162 -10.92 -5.51 -12.18
CA ILE A 162 -12.06 -5.92 -11.36
C ILE A 162 -12.57 -4.72 -10.55
N ASP A 163 -13.86 -4.68 -10.28
CA ASP A 163 -14.50 -3.64 -9.48
C ASP A 163 -14.85 -4.16 -8.08
N SER A 164 -14.95 -5.46 -7.91
CA SER A 164 -15.15 -6.17 -6.65
C SER A 164 -14.03 -7.17 -6.37
N LEU A 165 -13.67 -7.33 -5.09
CA LEU A 165 -12.70 -8.35 -4.68
C LEU A 165 -13.19 -9.77 -4.94
N LEU A 166 -14.50 -9.99 -4.99
CA LEU A 166 -15.11 -11.30 -5.26
C LEU A 166 -14.98 -11.76 -6.72
N GLU A 167 -14.44 -10.92 -7.61
CA GLU A 167 -14.14 -11.28 -9.00
C GLU A 167 -12.74 -11.92 -9.18
N ILE A 168 -11.94 -11.99 -8.13
CA ILE A 168 -10.64 -12.66 -8.11
C ILE A 168 -10.84 -14.18 -8.15
#